data_4a7896808727ad5c5b2a27b5c00931c8
#
_entry.id   4a7896808727ad5c5b2a27b5c00931c8
#
_cell.length_a   1.000
_cell.length_b   1.000
_cell.length_c   1.000
_cell.angle_alpha   90.00
_cell.angle_beta   90.00
_cell.angle_gamma   90.00
#
_symmetry.space_group_name_H-M   'P 1'
#
loop_
_entity.id
_entity.type
_entity.pdbx_description
1 polymer ?
#
loop_
_entity_poly.entity_id
_entity_poly.type
_entity_poly.pdbx_seq_one_letter_code
_entity_poly.pdbx_strand_id
1 'polypeptide(L)'
;MWLSRMPRRMMQHRREAYAFTDAIIREHQENRAASAGDGDGDDKEDLLDVLLRIQREGDLQFPLSTERIKTTVGDMFAGGSETAGTALQWIMAELIRNPRVMHKVQDEVRQTLAGRDRVTEDAISNLNYMHLVIKEALRLHPPVPLLLPRECRNTCQVLGFDVPKGAMVLVNAWAISRDPQYWGEPEEFIPERFEDSNIDFKGTNFEYTPFGAGRRMCPGIAFGLANVELTLASLLYHFDWQLPDGMDTSDLDMTEEMVVSARRLHDLLLVPVVRVPLPGASS
;
A
#
# COMPACT_ATOMS: atom_id res chain seq x y z
N MET A 1 8.23 -8.48 -34.26
CA MET A 1 7.78 -9.87 -33.92
C MET A 1 7.59 -10.13 -32.42
N TRP A 2 8.14 -9.32 -31.56
CA TRP A 2 7.99 -9.41 -30.08
C TRP A 2 6.63 -8.89 -29.59
N LEU A 3 6.13 -7.82 -30.17
CA LEU A 3 4.83 -7.18 -29.83
C LEU A 3 3.59 -8.08 -30.10
N SER A 4 3.69 -9.12 -30.92
CA SER A 4 2.54 -10.00 -31.23
C SER A 4 2.22 -11.05 -30.16
N ARG A 5 3.16 -11.33 -29.23
CA ARG A 5 2.93 -12.31 -28.14
C ARG A 5 2.35 -11.68 -26.87
N MET A 6 2.61 -10.40 -26.64
CA MET A 6 2.18 -9.68 -25.44
C MET A 6 0.64 -9.65 -25.27
N PRO A 7 -0.15 -9.32 -26.30
CA PRO A 7 -1.61 -9.34 -26.16
C PRO A 7 -2.17 -10.72 -25.84
N ARG A 8 -1.55 -11.79 -26.40
CA ARG A 8 -1.99 -13.17 -26.14
C ARG A 8 -1.70 -13.60 -24.69
N ARG A 9 -0.53 -13.27 -24.15
CA ARG A 9 -0.18 -13.54 -22.75
C ARG A 9 -1.08 -12.77 -21.79
N MET A 10 -1.32 -11.48 -22.05
CA MET A 10 -2.23 -10.68 -21.24
C MET A 10 -3.66 -11.26 -21.25
N MET A 11 -4.16 -11.69 -22.40
CA MET A 11 -5.49 -12.34 -22.48
C MET A 11 -5.51 -13.69 -21.75
N GLN A 12 -4.43 -14.45 -21.78
CA GLN A 12 -4.31 -15.70 -21.02
C GLN A 12 -4.34 -15.44 -19.52
N HIS A 13 -3.48 -14.56 -19.00
CA HIS A 13 -3.46 -14.18 -17.58
C HIS A 13 -4.83 -13.64 -17.11
N ARG A 14 -5.47 -12.81 -17.93
CA ARG A 14 -6.83 -12.35 -17.63
C ARG A 14 -7.83 -13.49 -17.51
N ARG A 15 -7.77 -14.48 -18.40
CA ARG A 15 -8.66 -15.67 -18.32
C ARG A 15 -8.41 -16.49 -17.07
N GLU A 16 -7.14 -16.70 -16.72
CA GLU A 16 -6.75 -17.44 -15.52
C GLU A 16 -7.22 -16.70 -14.25
N ALA A 17 -6.98 -15.38 -14.16
CA ALA A 17 -7.45 -14.56 -13.05
C ALA A 17 -9.00 -14.57 -12.94
N TYR A 18 -9.69 -14.49 -14.07
CA TYR A 18 -11.16 -14.54 -14.07
C TYR A 18 -11.69 -15.91 -13.66
N ALA A 19 -11.05 -17.00 -14.10
CA ALA A 19 -11.44 -18.36 -13.69
C ALA A 19 -11.24 -18.56 -12.17
N PHE A 20 -10.15 -18.01 -11.61
CA PHE A 20 -9.90 -18.02 -10.17
C PHE A 20 -10.99 -17.22 -9.41
N THR A 21 -11.27 -16.00 -9.84
CA THR A 21 -12.32 -15.17 -9.21
C THR A 21 -13.71 -15.80 -9.36
N ASP A 22 -14.01 -16.52 -10.48
CA ASP A 22 -15.25 -17.27 -10.63
C ASP A 22 -15.39 -18.40 -9.62
N ALA A 23 -14.29 -19.07 -9.27
CA ALA A 23 -14.31 -20.12 -8.26
C ALA A 23 -14.64 -19.53 -6.87
N ILE A 24 -13.98 -18.42 -6.51
CA ILE A 24 -14.23 -17.73 -5.24
C ILE A 24 -15.68 -17.22 -5.16
N ILE A 25 -16.19 -16.58 -6.21
CA ILE A 25 -17.58 -16.10 -6.25
C ILE A 25 -18.57 -17.25 -6.03
N ARG A 26 -18.33 -18.41 -6.65
CA ARG A 26 -19.20 -19.59 -6.45
C ARG A 26 -19.15 -20.09 -5.01
N GLU A 27 -17.97 -20.18 -4.43
CA GLU A 27 -17.78 -20.59 -3.03
C GLU A 27 -18.56 -19.68 -2.07
N HIS A 28 -18.47 -18.35 -2.23
CA HIS A 28 -19.23 -17.38 -1.43
C HIS A 28 -20.75 -17.54 -1.62
N GLN A 29 -21.21 -17.79 -2.85
CA GLN A 29 -22.62 -18.02 -3.14
C GLN A 29 -23.14 -19.34 -2.52
N GLU A 30 -22.34 -20.40 -2.56
CA GLU A 30 -22.66 -21.71 -1.97
C GLU A 30 -22.69 -21.66 -0.44
N ASN A 31 -21.65 -21.05 0.19
CA ASN A 31 -21.57 -20.87 1.64
C ASN A 31 -22.75 -20.07 2.17
N ARG A 32 -23.12 -19.00 1.48
CA ARG A 32 -24.26 -18.17 1.88
C ARG A 32 -25.60 -18.89 1.69
N ALA A 33 -25.74 -19.73 0.67
CA ALA A 33 -26.92 -20.56 0.49
C ALA A 33 -27.05 -21.62 1.61
N ALA A 34 -25.92 -22.13 2.10
CA ALA A 34 -25.87 -23.07 3.21
C ALA A 34 -26.19 -22.40 4.56
N SER A 35 -25.69 -21.19 4.79
CA SER A 35 -25.89 -20.42 6.04
C SER A 35 -27.29 -19.81 6.13
N ALA A 36 -28.05 -19.71 5.05
CA ALA A 36 -29.41 -19.17 5.06
C ALA A 36 -30.42 -20.00 5.90
N GLY A 37 -30.01 -21.17 6.39
CA GLY A 37 -30.79 -22.05 7.26
C GLY A 37 -30.44 -21.95 8.77
N ASP A 38 -29.31 -21.35 9.12
CA ASP A 38 -28.81 -21.30 10.51
C ASP A 38 -28.72 -19.81 10.94
N GLY A 39 -29.75 -19.35 11.62
CA GLY A 39 -30.03 -17.93 11.89
C GLY A 39 -29.21 -17.27 12.98
N ASP A 40 -27.94 -17.59 13.19
CA ASP A 40 -27.08 -16.89 14.18
C ASP A 40 -25.59 -17.02 13.87
N GLY A 41 -25.18 -16.67 12.66
CA GLY A 41 -23.77 -16.46 12.31
C GLY A 41 -23.50 -14.97 12.18
N ASP A 42 -22.73 -14.40 13.14
CA ASP A 42 -22.03 -13.12 13.00
C ASP A 42 -20.93 -13.26 11.91
N ASP A 43 -21.32 -13.73 10.72
CA ASP A 43 -20.45 -13.84 9.56
C ASP A 43 -20.16 -12.41 9.07
N LYS A 44 -19.01 -11.88 9.48
CA LYS A 44 -18.50 -10.59 9.03
C LYS A 44 -18.41 -10.63 7.50
N GLU A 45 -19.32 -9.90 6.85
CA GLU A 45 -19.28 -9.74 5.39
C GLU A 45 -17.91 -9.22 4.95
N ASP A 46 -17.28 -9.92 4.03
CA ASP A 46 -16.09 -9.39 3.34
C ASP A 46 -16.49 -8.52 2.14
N LEU A 47 -15.47 -7.98 1.45
CA LEU A 47 -15.71 -7.11 0.29
C LEU A 47 -16.52 -7.81 -0.82
N LEU A 48 -16.26 -9.10 -1.06
CA LEU A 48 -16.96 -9.84 -2.11
C LEU A 48 -18.41 -10.08 -1.73
N ASP A 49 -18.70 -10.40 -0.47
CA ASP A 49 -20.06 -10.53 0.05
C ASP A 49 -20.86 -9.23 -0.09
N VAL A 50 -20.22 -8.09 0.24
CA VAL A 50 -20.83 -6.76 0.05
C VAL A 50 -21.13 -6.50 -1.42
N LEU A 51 -20.20 -6.77 -2.33
CA LEU A 51 -20.41 -6.58 -3.77
C LEU A 51 -21.53 -7.49 -4.33
N LEU A 52 -21.59 -8.74 -3.89
CA LEU A 52 -22.64 -9.68 -4.27
C LEU A 52 -23.99 -9.27 -3.70
N ARG A 53 -24.03 -8.70 -2.50
CA ARG A 53 -25.25 -8.14 -1.90
C ARG A 53 -25.74 -6.93 -2.69
N ILE A 54 -24.89 -5.97 -2.98
CA ILE A 54 -25.21 -4.79 -3.80
C ILE A 54 -25.71 -5.20 -5.19
N GLN A 55 -25.10 -6.24 -5.80
CA GLN A 55 -25.56 -6.78 -7.10
C GLN A 55 -27.00 -7.27 -7.04
N ARG A 56 -27.39 -7.93 -5.95
CA ARG A 56 -28.75 -8.47 -5.77
C ARG A 56 -29.79 -7.39 -5.46
N GLU A 57 -29.42 -6.43 -4.62
CA GLU A 57 -30.30 -5.34 -4.19
C GLU A 57 -30.60 -4.36 -5.33
N GLY A 58 -29.63 -4.17 -6.24
CA GLY A 58 -29.85 -3.36 -7.45
C GLY A 58 -29.89 -1.85 -7.21
N ASP A 59 -29.48 -1.37 -6.05
CA ASP A 59 -29.62 0.04 -5.61
C ASP A 59 -28.65 1.03 -6.25
N LEU A 60 -27.79 0.57 -7.16
CA LEU A 60 -26.84 1.44 -7.86
C LEU A 60 -27.46 2.09 -9.09
N GLN A 61 -27.05 3.32 -9.40
CA GLN A 61 -27.41 4.01 -10.63
C GLN A 61 -27.08 3.22 -11.91
N PHE A 62 -26.10 2.31 -11.82
CA PHE A 62 -25.70 1.40 -12.90
C PHE A 62 -25.68 -0.04 -12.38
N PRO A 63 -26.18 -1.02 -13.14
CA PRO A 63 -26.19 -2.41 -12.72
C PRO A 63 -24.75 -2.93 -12.50
N LEU A 64 -24.53 -3.57 -11.35
CA LEU A 64 -23.27 -4.21 -11.01
C LEU A 64 -23.25 -5.62 -11.62
N SER A 65 -22.62 -5.77 -12.78
CA SER A 65 -22.47 -7.10 -13.41
C SER A 65 -21.38 -7.93 -12.72
N THR A 66 -21.47 -9.26 -12.83
CA THR A 66 -20.44 -10.18 -12.32
C THR A 66 -19.05 -9.87 -12.90
N GLU A 67 -18.96 -9.43 -14.15
CA GLU A 67 -17.70 -9.02 -14.76
C GLU A 67 -17.10 -7.77 -14.08
N ARG A 68 -17.93 -6.82 -13.66
CA ARG A 68 -17.48 -5.66 -12.90
C ARG A 68 -17.00 -6.05 -11.51
N ILE A 69 -17.70 -6.98 -10.85
CA ILE A 69 -17.24 -7.52 -9.56
C ILE A 69 -15.85 -8.14 -9.71
N LYS A 70 -15.65 -9.02 -10.70
CA LYS A 70 -14.34 -9.63 -10.97
C LYS A 70 -13.25 -8.60 -11.22
N THR A 71 -13.55 -7.57 -12.00
CA THR A 71 -12.59 -6.51 -12.27
C THR A 71 -12.26 -5.73 -11.00
N THR A 72 -13.26 -5.38 -10.18
CA THR A 72 -13.06 -4.66 -8.92
C THR A 72 -12.21 -5.47 -7.93
N VAL A 73 -12.52 -6.75 -7.76
CA VAL A 73 -11.72 -7.63 -6.89
C VAL A 73 -10.29 -7.77 -7.41
N GLY A 74 -10.12 -7.93 -8.74
CA GLY A 74 -8.80 -7.97 -9.36
C GLY A 74 -8.00 -6.69 -9.18
N ASP A 75 -8.62 -5.53 -9.33
CA ASP A 75 -8.00 -4.22 -9.13
C ASP A 75 -7.59 -4.02 -7.65
N MET A 76 -8.45 -4.42 -6.71
CA MET A 76 -8.15 -4.36 -5.28
C MET A 76 -6.97 -5.26 -4.89
N PHE A 77 -6.94 -6.49 -5.44
CA PHE A 77 -5.84 -7.42 -5.20
C PHE A 77 -4.52 -6.91 -5.79
N ALA A 78 -4.52 -6.53 -7.06
CA ALA A 78 -3.31 -6.05 -7.75
C ALA A 78 -2.80 -4.74 -7.14
N GLY A 79 -3.68 -3.76 -6.93
CA GLY A 79 -3.31 -2.46 -6.37
C GLY A 79 -2.93 -2.50 -4.90
N GLY A 80 -3.58 -3.37 -4.10
CA GLY A 80 -3.39 -3.43 -2.65
C GLY A 80 -2.20 -4.27 -2.20
N SER A 81 -1.82 -5.31 -2.96
CA SER A 81 -0.76 -6.22 -2.53
C SER A 81 0.63 -5.69 -2.83
N GLU A 82 0.92 -5.37 -4.08
CA GLU A 82 2.27 -4.97 -4.51
C GLU A 82 2.69 -3.63 -3.91
N THR A 83 1.80 -2.64 -3.91
CA THR A 83 2.14 -1.30 -3.41
C THR A 83 2.36 -1.27 -1.89
N ALA A 84 1.53 -1.99 -1.11
CA ALA A 84 1.72 -2.12 0.32
C ALA A 84 3.01 -2.88 0.67
N GLY A 85 3.31 -3.98 -0.05
CA GLY A 85 4.56 -4.71 0.11
C GLY A 85 5.79 -3.86 -0.23
N THR A 86 5.73 -3.07 -1.30
CA THR A 86 6.79 -2.12 -1.68
C THR A 86 7.00 -1.05 -0.60
N ALA A 87 5.91 -0.48 -0.06
CA ALA A 87 6.00 0.50 1.03
C ALA A 87 6.65 -0.10 2.27
N LEU A 88 6.23 -1.30 2.69
CA LEU A 88 6.83 -2.00 3.84
C LEU A 88 8.33 -2.30 3.64
N GLN A 89 8.72 -2.72 2.45
CA GLN A 89 10.13 -2.94 2.13
C GLN A 89 10.97 -1.67 2.30
N TRP A 90 10.47 -0.53 1.78
CA TRP A 90 11.15 0.75 1.90
C TRP A 90 11.18 1.25 3.34
N ILE A 91 10.06 1.14 4.08
CA ILE A 91 10.01 1.50 5.51
C ILE A 91 11.06 0.72 6.29
N MET A 92 11.11 -0.60 6.12
CA MET A 92 12.08 -1.43 6.83
C MET A 92 13.52 -1.11 6.44
N ALA A 93 13.79 -0.84 5.16
CA ALA A 93 15.11 -0.44 4.69
C ALA A 93 15.56 0.88 5.30
N GLU A 94 14.68 1.89 5.33
CA GLU A 94 14.99 3.17 5.97
C GLU A 94 15.16 3.05 7.48
N LEU A 95 14.38 2.22 8.15
CA LEU A 95 14.55 1.96 9.57
C LEU A 95 15.89 1.31 9.90
N ILE A 96 16.35 0.36 9.08
CA ILE A 96 17.68 -0.26 9.22
C ILE A 96 18.79 0.77 9.02
N ARG A 97 18.68 1.65 8.01
CA ARG A 97 19.66 2.70 7.75
C ARG A 97 19.68 3.79 8.83
N ASN A 98 18.59 3.95 9.56
CA ASN A 98 18.41 5.00 10.57
C ASN A 98 18.15 4.40 11.96
N PRO A 99 19.17 3.83 12.65
CA PRO A 99 19.00 3.14 13.94
C PRO A 99 18.31 3.98 15.01
N ARG A 100 18.53 5.30 15.05
CA ARG A 100 17.83 6.22 15.96
C ARG A 100 16.32 6.17 15.78
N VAL A 101 15.87 6.21 14.54
CA VAL A 101 14.45 6.15 14.19
C VAL A 101 13.88 4.78 14.50
N MET A 102 14.63 3.71 14.15
CA MET A 102 14.25 2.33 14.47
C MET A 102 14.01 2.14 15.97
N HIS A 103 14.96 2.55 16.81
CA HIS A 103 14.80 2.43 18.26
C HIS A 103 13.61 3.22 18.78
N LYS A 104 13.44 4.47 18.34
CA LYS A 104 12.32 5.32 18.78
C LYS A 104 10.97 4.72 18.42
N VAL A 105 10.78 4.18 17.20
CA VAL A 105 9.52 3.57 16.80
C VAL A 105 9.29 2.22 17.48
N GLN A 106 10.33 1.41 17.70
CA GLN A 106 10.22 0.16 18.46
C GLN A 106 9.83 0.41 19.91
N ASP A 107 10.41 1.42 20.54
CA ASP A 107 10.08 1.81 21.92
C ASP A 107 8.63 2.24 22.04
N GLU A 108 8.12 3.08 21.12
CA GLU A 108 6.71 3.48 21.08
C GLU A 108 5.80 2.27 20.96
N VAL A 109 6.06 1.41 19.96
CA VAL A 109 5.23 0.22 19.68
C VAL A 109 5.22 -0.71 20.88
N ARG A 110 6.37 -1.01 21.47
CA ARG A 110 6.49 -1.93 22.61
C ARG A 110 5.92 -1.39 23.90
N GLN A 111 6.02 -0.10 24.15
CA GLN A 111 5.39 0.55 25.31
C GLN A 111 3.87 0.56 25.19
N THR A 112 3.36 0.94 24.01
CA THR A 112 1.91 1.00 23.76
C THR A 112 1.24 -0.37 23.80
N LEU A 113 1.95 -1.40 23.34
CA LEU A 113 1.45 -2.78 23.27
C LEU A 113 1.90 -3.65 24.45
N ALA A 114 2.52 -3.08 25.49
CA ALA A 114 3.04 -3.83 26.61
C ALA A 114 1.98 -4.76 27.21
N GLY A 115 2.35 -6.04 27.38
CA GLY A 115 1.48 -7.08 27.97
C GLY A 115 0.43 -7.67 27.01
N ARG A 116 0.42 -7.27 25.74
CA ARG A 116 -0.41 -7.91 24.71
C ARG A 116 0.35 -9.09 24.09
N ASP A 117 -0.35 -10.12 23.71
CA ASP A 117 0.19 -11.29 23.00
C ASP A 117 0.23 -11.08 21.47
N ARG A 118 -0.52 -10.12 20.95
CA ARG A 118 -0.60 -9.78 19.53
C ARG A 118 -0.95 -8.32 19.30
N VAL A 119 -0.61 -7.84 18.12
CA VAL A 119 -1.02 -6.52 17.64
C VAL A 119 -2.44 -6.58 17.08
N THR A 120 -3.26 -5.61 17.42
CA THR A 120 -4.65 -5.47 16.96
C THR A 120 -4.90 -4.07 16.41
N GLU A 121 -5.86 -3.93 15.51
CA GLU A 121 -6.15 -2.64 14.83
C GLU A 121 -6.50 -1.52 15.81
N ASP A 122 -7.22 -1.82 16.90
CA ASP A 122 -7.59 -0.84 17.93
C ASP A 122 -6.37 -0.21 18.64
N ALA A 123 -5.27 -0.94 18.70
CA ALA A 123 -4.06 -0.48 19.37
C ALA A 123 -3.17 0.42 18.48
N ILE A 124 -3.29 0.27 17.17
CA ILE A 124 -2.45 0.98 16.18
C ILE A 124 -2.72 2.49 16.17
N SER A 125 -3.96 2.90 16.41
CA SER A 125 -4.38 4.31 16.38
C SER A 125 -3.58 5.23 17.31
N ASN A 126 -2.91 4.67 18.32
CA ASN A 126 -2.11 5.39 19.31
C ASN A 126 -0.61 5.42 18.97
N LEU A 127 -0.17 4.83 17.86
CA LEU A 127 1.23 4.76 17.45
C LEU A 127 1.62 5.99 16.61
N ASN A 128 1.68 7.15 17.26
CA ASN A 128 1.85 8.44 16.59
C ASN A 128 3.17 8.54 15.81
N TYR A 129 4.28 8.12 16.41
CA TYR A 129 5.59 8.19 15.76
C TYR A 129 5.69 7.21 14.60
N MET A 130 5.10 6.02 14.72
CA MET A 130 5.02 5.06 13.61
C MET A 130 4.27 5.65 12.40
N HIS A 131 3.21 6.41 12.61
CA HIS A 131 2.52 7.11 11.52
C HIS A 131 3.42 8.16 10.84
N LEU A 132 4.27 8.86 11.60
CA LEU A 132 5.25 9.79 11.01
C LEU A 132 6.30 9.03 10.18
N VAL A 133 6.77 7.88 10.65
CA VAL A 133 7.69 6.99 9.91
C VAL A 133 7.07 6.57 8.57
N ILE A 134 5.82 6.13 8.58
CA ILE A 134 5.10 5.75 7.35
C ILE A 134 4.97 6.93 6.39
N LYS A 135 4.59 8.11 6.90
CA LYS A 135 4.50 9.32 6.09
C LYS A 135 5.82 9.68 5.42
N GLU A 136 6.90 9.64 6.15
CA GLU A 136 8.24 9.99 5.64
C GLU A 136 8.73 8.96 4.60
N ALA A 137 8.49 7.67 4.86
CA ALA A 137 8.83 6.64 3.90
C ALA A 137 8.03 6.79 2.58
N LEU A 138 6.74 7.10 2.67
CA LEU A 138 5.89 7.36 1.49
C LEU A 138 6.29 8.65 0.76
N ARG A 139 6.92 9.61 1.45
CA ARG A 139 7.50 10.80 0.82
C ARG A 139 8.73 10.44 0.00
N LEU A 140 9.70 9.78 0.62
CA LEU A 140 10.95 9.41 -0.04
C LEU A 140 10.75 8.31 -1.08
N HIS A 141 9.92 7.33 -0.81
CA HIS A 141 9.74 6.15 -1.66
C HIS A 141 8.25 5.95 -2.03
N PRO A 142 7.64 6.89 -2.79
CA PRO A 142 6.27 6.70 -3.25
C PRO A 142 6.20 5.45 -4.13
N PRO A 143 5.37 4.45 -3.80
CA PRO A 143 5.32 3.20 -4.58
C PRO A 143 5.02 3.40 -6.06
N VAL A 144 4.28 4.46 -6.41
CA VAL A 144 3.96 4.82 -7.80
C VAL A 144 4.49 6.24 -8.09
N PRO A 145 5.81 6.38 -8.35
CA PRO A 145 6.52 7.68 -8.34
C PRO A 145 6.12 8.64 -9.47
N LEU A 146 5.58 8.11 -10.58
CA LEU A 146 5.06 8.93 -11.69
C LEU A 146 3.54 9.01 -11.71
N LEU A 147 2.89 8.47 -10.68
CA LEU A 147 1.46 8.23 -10.61
C LEU A 147 0.94 7.47 -11.86
N LEU A 148 -0.36 7.23 -11.94
CA LEU A 148 -0.92 6.56 -13.12
C LEU A 148 -0.99 7.52 -14.30
N PRO A 149 -0.56 7.09 -15.51
CA PRO A 149 -0.63 7.91 -16.73
C PRO A 149 -2.04 8.42 -16.99
N ARG A 150 -2.13 9.67 -17.41
CA ARG A 150 -3.38 10.35 -17.79
C ARG A 150 -3.35 10.69 -19.26
N GLU A 151 -4.51 10.68 -19.90
CA GLU A 151 -4.66 11.15 -21.27
C GLU A 151 -5.39 12.49 -21.28
N CYS A 152 -4.86 13.46 -22.01
CA CYS A 152 -5.49 14.74 -22.22
C CYS A 152 -6.72 14.56 -23.12
N ARG A 153 -7.91 14.77 -22.58
CA ARG A 153 -9.18 14.54 -23.32
C ARG A 153 -9.47 15.58 -24.36
N ASN A 154 -9.09 16.83 -24.12
CA ASN A 154 -9.25 17.96 -25.02
C ASN A 154 -7.99 18.81 -24.95
N THR A 155 -7.57 19.41 -26.07
CA THR A 155 -6.47 20.37 -26.08
C THR A 155 -6.71 21.46 -25.03
N CYS A 156 -5.73 21.71 -24.18
CA CYS A 156 -5.79 22.71 -23.12
C CYS A 156 -4.41 23.34 -22.90
N GLN A 157 -4.38 24.41 -22.12
CA GLN A 157 -3.12 25.03 -21.68
C GLN A 157 -2.84 24.69 -20.22
N VAL A 158 -1.60 24.35 -19.93
CA VAL A 158 -1.09 24.10 -18.57
C VAL A 158 0.19 24.94 -18.39
N LEU A 159 0.18 25.86 -17.45
CA LEU A 159 1.32 26.76 -17.18
C LEU A 159 1.85 27.50 -18.43
N GLY A 160 0.96 27.84 -19.36
CA GLY A 160 1.31 28.52 -20.63
C GLY A 160 1.76 27.59 -21.76
N PHE A 161 1.85 26.30 -21.54
CA PHE A 161 2.15 25.30 -22.57
C PHE A 161 0.90 24.67 -23.15
N ASP A 162 0.85 24.49 -24.45
CA ASP A 162 -0.22 23.77 -25.13
C ASP A 162 -0.07 22.26 -24.94
N VAL A 163 -1.07 21.63 -24.33
CA VAL A 163 -1.18 20.19 -24.18
C VAL A 163 -2.23 19.67 -25.16
N PRO A 164 -1.83 18.98 -26.24
CA PRO A 164 -2.77 18.53 -27.25
C PRO A 164 -3.64 17.38 -26.74
N LYS A 165 -4.83 17.23 -27.33
CA LYS A 165 -5.69 16.07 -27.12
C LYS A 165 -4.92 14.77 -27.44
N GLY A 166 -5.06 13.76 -26.57
CA GLY A 166 -4.38 12.48 -26.70
C GLY A 166 -2.97 12.45 -26.11
N ALA A 167 -2.45 13.61 -25.65
CA ALA A 167 -1.15 13.62 -24.96
C ALA A 167 -1.20 12.82 -23.67
N MET A 168 -0.17 12.00 -23.45
CA MET A 168 0.04 11.33 -22.16
C MET A 168 0.63 12.33 -21.16
N VAL A 169 0.04 12.40 -19.97
CA VAL A 169 0.47 13.27 -18.88
C VAL A 169 0.87 12.40 -17.68
N LEU A 170 2.09 12.61 -17.21
CA LEU A 170 2.63 11.99 -16.00
C LEU A 170 2.85 13.07 -14.95
N VAL A 171 2.63 12.74 -13.69
CA VAL A 171 2.94 13.59 -12.54
C VAL A 171 4.11 12.98 -11.81
N ASN A 172 5.23 13.68 -11.78
CA ASN A 172 6.44 13.21 -11.11
C ASN A 172 6.37 13.45 -9.59
N ALA A 173 5.60 12.59 -8.90
CA ALA A 173 5.45 12.64 -7.45
C ALA A 173 6.77 12.44 -6.71
N TRP A 174 7.69 11.64 -7.28
CA TRP A 174 9.03 11.44 -6.74
C TRP A 174 9.85 12.74 -6.68
N ALA A 175 9.84 13.52 -7.75
CA ALA A 175 10.55 14.80 -7.76
C ALA A 175 9.86 15.84 -6.88
N ILE A 176 8.53 15.88 -6.87
CA ILE A 176 7.76 16.80 -6.03
C ILE A 176 8.05 16.55 -4.54
N SER A 177 8.11 15.30 -4.13
CA SER A 177 8.37 14.92 -2.74
C SER A 177 9.83 15.14 -2.30
N ARG A 178 10.70 15.56 -3.23
CA ARG A 178 12.11 15.90 -2.99
C ARG A 178 12.45 17.35 -3.34
N ASP A 179 11.46 18.16 -3.67
CA ASP A 179 11.70 19.56 -4.06
C ASP A 179 12.13 20.38 -2.83
N PRO A 180 13.36 20.96 -2.82
CA PRO A 180 13.87 21.75 -1.70
C PRO A 180 13.08 23.04 -1.43
N GLN A 181 12.18 23.44 -2.32
CA GLN A 181 11.26 24.55 -2.06
C GLN A 181 10.21 24.22 -1.01
N TYR A 182 9.87 22.94 -0.87
CA TYR A 182 8.85 22.46 0.08
C TYR A 182 9.46 21.65 1.22
N TRP A 183 10.61 20.98 0.99
CA TRP A 183 11.18 20.02 1.91
C TRP A 183 12.60 20.41 2.30
N GLY A 184 12.83 20.77 3.57
CA GLY A 184 14.17 20.92 4.12
C GLY A 184 14.87 19.56 4.20
N GLU A 185 16.16 19.48 3.86
CA GLU A 185 16.91 18.21 3.77
C GLU A 185 16.11 17.12 3.04
N PRO A 186 15.78 17.33 1.74
CA PRO A 186 14.78 16.56 1.02
C PRO A 186 15.16 15.08 0.81
N GLU A 187 16.45 14.73 0.85
CA GLU A 187 16.95 13.36 0.68
C GLU A 187 17.11 12.61 2.01
N GLU A 188 16.98 13.30 3.14
CA GLU A 188 17.13 12.70 4.46
C GLU A 188 15.81 12.10 4.98
N PHE A 189 15.92 10.96 5.69
CA PHE A 189 14.80 10.31 6.34
C PHE A 189 14.54 10.89 7.73
N ILE A 190 13.66 11.87 7.81
CA ILE A 190 13.34 12.62 9.03
C ILE A 190 11.83 12.57 9.30
N PRO A 191 11.32 11.54 10.01
CA PRO A 191 9.88 11.44 10.34
C PRO A 191 9.36 12.66 11.11
N GLU A 192 10.19 13.28 11.93
CA GLU A 192 9.85 14.43 12.75
C GLU A 192 9.40 15.66 11.94
N ARG A 193 9.68 15.73 10.62
CA ARG A 193 9.17 16.82 9.78
C ARG A 193 7.64 16.88 9.70
N PHE A 194 6.98 15.79 10.03
CA PHE A 194 5.52 15.71 10.08
C PHE A 194 4.92 15.92 11.48
N GLU A 195 5.74 16.08 12.53
CA GLU A 195 5.27 16.13 13.93
C GLU A 195 4.34 17.33 14.18
N ASP A 196 4.76 18.53 13.75
CA ASP A 196 3.97 19.77 13.88
C ASP A 196 3.43 20.25 12.54
N SER A 197 3.29 19.36 11.56
CA SER A 197 2.91 19.70 10.21
C SER A 197 1.45 19.31 9.94
N ASN A 198 0.72 20.19 9.24
CA ASN A 198 -0.61 19.88 8.70
C ASN A 198 -0.56 19.19 7.32
N ILE A 199 0.65 18.86 6.82
CA ILE A 199 0.82 18.18 5.53
C ILE A 199 0.30 16.74 5.65
N ASP A 200 -0.62 16.39 4.75
CA ASP A 200 -1.23 15.06 4.70
C ASP A 200 -1.46 14.61 3.25
N PHE A 201 -1.63 13.32 3.05
CA PHE A 201 -1.89 12.68 1.75
C PHE A 201 -3.38 12.73 1.32
N LYS A 202 -4.20 13.57 1.96
CA LYS A 202 -5.65 13.72 1.61
C LYS A 202 -5.92 14.41 0.26
N GLY A 203 -4.85 14.73 -0.49
CA GLY A 203 -4.93 15.27 -1.84
C GLY A 203 -5.15 16.78 -1.91
N THR A 204 -4.97 17.50 -0.80
CA THR A 204 -4.99 18.97 -0.70
C THR A 204 -3.59 19.57 -0.61
N ASN A 205 -2.61 18.78 -0.17
CA ASN A 205 -1.20 19.14 -0.12
C ASN A 205 -0.50 18.59 -1.36
N PHE A 206 -0.31 19.45 -2.39
CA PHE A 206 0.24 19.00 -3.67
C PHE A 206 1.74 18.73 -3.62
N GLU A 207 2.43 19.21 -2.60
CA GLU A 207 3.82 18.86 -2.27
C GLU A 207 3.97 17.43 -1.74
N TYR A 208 2.86 16.80 -1.32
CA TYR A 208 2.85 15.45 -0.75
C TYR A 208 1.68 14.61 -1.32
N THR A 209 1.93 13.90 -2.41
CA THR A 209 0.89 13.16 -3.14
C THR A 209 1.22 11.68 -3.38
N PRO A 210 1.62 10.90 -2.35
CA PRO A 210 1.96 9.48 -2.53
C PRO A 210 0.79 8.63 -3.05
N PHE A 211 -0.44 9.04 -2.78
CA PHE A 211 -1.67 8.41 -3.26
C PHE A 211 -2.33 9.16 -4.44
N GLY A 212 -1.63 10.12 -5.01
CA GLY A 212 -2.19 11.03 -6.01
C GLY A 212 -3.15 12.07 -5.41
N ALA A 213 -3.87 12.76 -6.28
CA ALA A 213 -4.82 13.79 -5.88
C ALA A 213 -6.02 13.89 -6.84
N GLY A 214 -7.08 14.57 -6.38
CA GLY A 214 -8.28 14.86 -7.16
C GLY A 214 -9.13 13.63 -7.46
N ARG A 215 -9.90 13.66 -8.55
CA ARG A 215 -10.89 12.64 -8.89
C ARG A 215 -10.33 11.23 -9.19
N ARG A 216 -9.01 11.09 -9.28
CA ARG A 216 -8.29 9.84 -9.55
C ARG A 216 -7.31 9.50 -8.43
N MET A 217 -7.50 10.07 -7.27
CA MET A 217 -6.80 9.69 -6.05
C MET A 217 -7.04 8.21 -5.74
N CYS A 218 -6.09 7.56 -5.10
CA CYS A 218 -6.19 6.15 -4.74
C CYS A 218 -7.47 5.86 -3.94
N PRO A 219 -8.32 4.93 -4.36
CA PRO A 219 -9.53 4.59 -3.60
C PRO A 219 -9.23 3.68 -2.40
N GLY A 220 -8.06 3.03 -2.38
CA GLY A 220 -7.65 2.06 -1.37
C GLY A 220 -6.75 2.62 -0.27
N ILE A 221 -6.74 3.93 -0.01
CA ILE A 221 -5.84 4.54 1.00
C ILE A 221 -6.03 3.91 2.37
N ALA A 222 -7.27 3.86 2.86
CA ALA A 222 -7.56 3.31 4.19
C ALA A 222 -7.16 1.83 4.29
N PHE A 223 -7.49 1.03 3.28
CA PHE A 223 -7.12 -0.39 3.22
C PHE A 223 -5.60 -0.58 3.15
N GLY A 224 -4.91 0.17 2.28
CA GLY A 224 -3.46 0.08 2.12
C GLY A 224 -2.72 0.48 3.39
N LEU A 225 -3.12 1.58 4.03
CA LEU A 225 -2.52 2.03 5.29
C LEU A 225 -2.76 1.04 6.42
N ALA A 226 -3.98 0.55 6.60
CA ALA A 226 -4.28 -0.43 7.65
C ALA A 226 -3.40 -1.69 7.53
N ASN A 227 -3.18 -2.19 6.30
CA ASN A 227 -2.28 -3.32 6.07
C ASN A 227 -0.82 -2.99 6.39
N VAL A 228 -0.33 -1.82 5.96
CA VAL A 228 1.05 -1.38 6.25
C VAL A 228 1.23 -1.17 7.76
N GLU A 229 0.33 -0.48 8.41
CA GLU A 229 0.36 -0.17 9.84
C GLU A 229 0.36 -1.44 10.70
N LEU A 230 -0.60 -2.35 10.46
CA LEU A 230 -0.71 -3.61 11.21
C LEU A 230 0.51 -4.49 11.03
N THR A 231 0.99 -4.61 9.79
CA THR A 231 2.16 -5.44 9.49
C THR A 231 3.42 -4.83 10.10
N LEU A 232 3.64 -3.53 9.91
CA LEU A 232 4.81 -2.83 10.47
C LEU A 232 4.83 -2.90 11.99
N ALA A 233 3.70 -2.61 12.65
CA ALA A 233 3.59 -2.70 14.10
C ALA A 233 3.91 -4.12 14.60
N SER A 234 3.42 -5.16 13.91
CA SER A 234 3.72 -6.56 14.25
C SER A 234 5.19 -6.89 14.10
N LEU A 235 5.83 -6.45 13.02
CA LEU A 235 7.27 -6.65 12.78
C LEU A 235 8.13 -5.97 13.84
N LEU A 236 7.77 -4.75 14.25
CA LEU A 236 8.51 -3.97 15.25
C LEU A 236 8.25 -4.46 16.68
N TYR A 237 7.05 -4.97 16.97
CA TYR A 237 6.68 -5.49 18.28
C TYR A 237 7.40 -6.80 18.61
N HIS A 238 7.30 -7.76 17.68
CA HIS A 238 7.77 -9.12 17.93
C HIS A 238 9.27 -9.30 17.74
N PHE A 239 9.91 -8.47 16.90
CA PHE A 239 11.28 -8.73 16.47
C PHE A 239 12.21 -7.52 16.65
N ASP A 240 13.47 -7.79 16.98
CA ASP A 240 14.59 -6.95 16.60
C ASP A 240 15.11 -7.41 15.24
N TRP A 241 15.63 -6.49 14.45
CA TRP A 241 16.06 -6.75 13.09
C TRP A 241 17.55 -6.48 12.94
N GLN A 242 18.26 -7.42 12.34
CA GLN A 242 19.69 -7.34 12.07
C GLN A 242 19.96 -7.55 10.59
N LEU A 243 21.03 -6.94 10.11
CA LEU A 243 21.59 -7.30 8.81
C LEU A 243 22.29 -8.67 8.89
N PRO A 244 22.39 -9.42 7.78
CA PRO A 244 23.21 -10.62 7.73
C PRO A 244 24.66 -10.35 8.17
N ASP A 245 25.33 -11.39 8.69
CA ASP A 245 26.70 -11.30 9.18
C ASP A 245 27.64 -10.63 8.17
N GLY A 246 28.40 -9.62 8.65
CA GLY A 246 29.39 -8.89 7.88
C GLY A 246 28.84 -7.71 7.06
N MET A 247 27.55 -7.41 7.12
CA MET A 247 26.97 -6.20 6.51
C MET A 247 26.83 -5.07 7.50
N ASP A 248 27.28 -3.89 7.10
CA ASP A 248 26.99 -2.63 7.82
C ASP A 248 25.74 -1.95 7.24
N THR A 249 25.12 -1.07 8.02
CA THR A 249 23.94 -0.30 7.55
C THR A 249 24.24 0.59 6.35
N SER A 250 25.50 1.02 6.19
CA SER A 250 25.98 1.77 5.04
C SER A 250 26.11 0.93 3.75
N ASP A 251 26.21 -0.41 3.87
CA ASP A 251 26.31 -1.32 2.74
C ASP A 251 24.95 -1.67 2.14
N LEU A 252 23.86 -1.25 2.80
CA LEU A 252 22.51 -1.53 2.32
C LEU A 252 22.24 -0.79 1.01
N ASP A 253 22.13 -1.55 -0.08
CA ASP A 253 21.82 -0.99 -1.39
C ASP A 253 20.40 -0.43 -1.43
N MET A 254 20.27 0.86 -1.69
CA MET A 254 18.98 1.58 -1.78
C MET A 254 18.59 1.88 -3.23
N THR A 255 19.17 1.18 -4.19
CA THR A 255 18.85 1.37 -5.61
C THR A 255 17.40 0.99 -5.90
N GLU A 256 16.73 1.91 -6.60
CA GLU A 256 15.34 1.72 -7.04
C GLU A 256 15.29 1.02 -8.40
N GLU A 257 14.36 0.09 -8.57
CA GLU A 257 13.96 -0.47 -9.86
C GLU A 257 12.55 0.00 -10.20
N MET A 258 12.40 0.68 -11.33
CA MET A 258 11.12 1.16 -11.81
C MET A 258 10.46 0.11 -12.71
N VAL A 259 9.40 -0.53 -12.23
CA VAL A 259 8.55 -1.41 -13.04
C VAL A 259 7.17 -0.76 -13.18
N VAL A 260 6.15 -1.21 -12.45
CA VAL A 260 4.88 -0.50 -12.22
C VAL A 260 4.98 0.29 -10.92
N SER A 261 5.58 -0.32 -9.92
CA SER A 261 5.98 0.28 -8.65
C SER A 261 7.50 0.52 -8.62
N ALA A 262 7.95 1.51 -7.86
CA ALA A 262 9.36 1.75 -7.56
C ALA A 262 9.76 0.87 -6.37
N ARG A 263 10.17 -0.35 -6.67
CA ARG A 263 10.66 -1.30 -5.68
C ARG A 263 12.17 -1.22 -5.52
N ARG A 264 12.70 -1.85 -4.52
CA ARG A 264 14.15 -2.06 -4.40
C ARG A 264 14.65 -2.97 -5.53
N LEU A 265 15.82 -2.65 -6.07
CA LEU A 265 16.46 -3.49 -7.10
C LEU A 265 16.82 -4.86 -6.53
N HIS A 266 17.30 -4.89 -5.29
CA HIS A 266 17.68 -6.11 -4.58
C HIS A 266 16.75 -6.37 -3.40
N ASP A 267 16.50 -7.64 -3.10
CA ASP A 267 15.68 -8.05 -1.96
C ASP A 267 16.29 -7.57 -0.64
N LEU A 268 15.43 -7.19 0.30
CA LEU A 268 15.83 -6.82 1.64
C LEU A 268 15.94 -8.09 2.49
N LEU A 269 17.16 -8.52 2.75
CA LEU A 269 17.43 -9.67 3.60
C LEU A 269 17.72 -9.19 5.03
N LEU A 270 16.91 -9.60 5.99
CA LEU A 270 17.04 -9.27 7.40
C LEU A 270 16.95 -10.51 8.27
N VAL A 271 17.68 -10.51 9.39
CA VAL A 271 17.64 -11.59 10.38
C VAL A 271 16.76 -11.14 11.54
N PRO A 272 15.61 -11.82 11.78
CA PRO A 272 14.74 -11.52 12.90
C PRO A 272 15.29 -12.12 14.21
N VAL A 273 15.30 -11.33 15.27
CA VAL A 273 15.59 -11.77 16.64
C VAL A 273 14.31 -11.62 17.45
N VAL A 274 13.75 -12.72 17.93
CA VAL A 274 12.48 -12.70 18.68
C VAL A 274 12.65 -11.94 20.00
N ARG A 275 11.80 -10.96 20.24
CA ARG A 275 11.71 -10.18 21.49
C ARG A 275 10.43 -10.46 22.24
N VAL A 276 9.30 -10.45 21.56
CA VAL A 276 8.01 -10.85 22.11
C VAL A 276 7.56 -12.09 21.35
N PRO A 277 7.38 -13.24 22.03
CA PRO A 277 6.97 -14.47 21.36
C PRO A 277 5.68 -14.30 20.56
N LEU A 278 5.60 -14.99 19.43
CA LEU A 278 4.37 -15.05 18.64
C LEU A 278 3.29 -15.87 19.38
N PRO A 279 2.01 -15.53 19.24
CA PRO A 279 0.92 -16.30 19.83
C PRO A 279 0.99 -17.76 19.40
N GLY A 280 0.99 -18.70 20.37
CA GLY A 280 1.05 -20.14 20.10
C GLY A 280 2.44 -20.71 19.81
N ALA A 281 3.49 -19.91 19.80
CA ALA A 281 4.85 -20.41 19.81
C ALA A 281 5.18 -20.92 21.23
N SER A 282 5.24 -22.24 21.43
CA SER A 282 5.79 -22.83 22.65
C SER A 282 7.27 -22.47 22.74
N SER A 283 7.66 -21.88 23.86
CA SER A 283 9.04 -21.58 24.27
C SER A 283 9.91 -22.83 24.35
#